data_ff26588a65e961efe3119a44d0c6922b
#
_entry.id   ff26588a65e961efe3119a44d0c6922b
#
_cell.length_a   1.000
_cell.length_b   1.000
_cell.length_c   1.000
_cell.angle_alpha   90.00
_cell.angle_beta   90.00
_cell.angle_gamma   90.00
#
_symmetry.space_group_name_H-M   'P 1'
#
loop_
_entity.id
_entity.type
_entity.pdbx_description
1 polymer ?
#
loop_
_entity_poly.entity_id
_entity_poly.type
_entity_poly.pdbx_seq_one_letter_code
_entity_poly.pdbx_strand_id
1 'polypeptide(L)'
;MKIILPDGSVEEAKDELRAIRHTASHVLAQAVKRLYPETKLAIGPAIDDGFYYDFDREGGFTPDDLEKLEAEMKKIVKENLALKPFVLPRDEAIKFMQEKGEPYKVELIEDLPEGETISFYQQGDFVDLCAGPHILYTKGIKAFKLTSIAGAYWRGSEKNKMLTRIYGTAFAKKEDLEAYLTMMEEAKKRDHRKLGKELGLFMFAEEGPGFPFFLPKGMTLKNTLIDYWREIHLREGYQEVSTPVILSRKLWETSGHWDHYKENMYTTVIDDEDYAIKPMNCPGGMLVYKSQPRSYRDLPLRVGELGLVHRHEKSGQLHGLMRVRCFTQDDAHIFMTQDQITDEIKGVTRLINEVYSQFGFDYFVELSTRPEDSMGSDEDWEMATNGLRNALDEMGLKYIVNEGDGAFYGPKIDFHLRDSIGRTWQCGTIQLDFQIPQRFEAEYVAEDGTKKRPIMIHRVCFGSIERFIGILIEHFAGKFPVWLAPVQVKVIPVSEKSMEYAQGVYDQLKAAGIRTELDRKDEKVGYKIRQAQLEKVPFMLVLGEKEAAEGKITVRSRDKGDLGVADLSTFIADVKKMTETREK
;
A
#
# COMPACT_ATOMS: atom_id res chain seq x y z
N MET A 1 9.03 -7.53 -29.05
CA MET A 1 9.01 -6.26 -29.84
C MET A 1 10.44 -5.73 -29.96
N LYS A 2 10.85 -5.27 -31.15
CA LYS A 2 12.20 -4.71 -31.34
C LYS A 2 12.30 -3.28 -30.81
N ILE A 3 13.42 -3.00 -30.17
CA ILE A 3 13.80 -1.67 -29.64
C ILE A 3 15.13 -1.21 -30.24
N ILE A 4 15.37 0.10 -30.18
CA ILE A 4 16.62 0.71 -30.62
C ILE A 4 17.31 1.35 -29.39
N LEU A 5 18.59 1.02 -29.24
CA LEU A 5 19.46 1.50 -28.16
C LEU A 5 20.17 2.80 -28.54
N PRO A 6 20.80 3.52 -27.60
CA PRO A 6 21.52 4.77 -27.87
C PRO A 6 22.66 4.65 -28.88
N ASP A 7 23.28 3.48 -28.99
CA ASP A 7 24.36 3.19 -29.95
C ASP A 7 23.84 2.83 -31.36
N GLY A 8 22.51 2.83 -31.54
CA GLY A 8 21.86 2.47 -32.81
C GLY A 8 21.66 0.97 -33.01
N SER A 9 22.08 0.12 -32.08
CA SER A 9 21.80 -1.31 -32.14
C SER A 9 20.33 -1.63 -31.92
N VAL A 10 19.87 -2.73 -32.50
CA VAL A 10 18.46 -3.17 -32.41
C VAL A 10 18.40 -4.54 -31.78
N GLU A 11 17.63 -4.65 -30.69
CA GLU A 11 17.43 -5.91 -29.96
C GLU A 11 15.95 -6.19 -29.64
N GLU A 12 15.65 -7.36 -29.12
CA GLU A 12 14.32 -7.66 -28.57
C GLU A 12 14.16 -7.05 -27.20
N ALA A 13 13.04 -6.36 -26.97
CA ALA A 13 12.75 -5.72 -25.69
C ALA A 13 12.60 -6.74 -24.56
N LYS A 14 13.32 -6.55 -23.46
CA LYS A 14 13.09 -7.29 -22.22
C LYS A 14 11.77 -6.87 -21.57
N ASP A 15 11.44 -5.59 -21.64
CA ASP A 15 10.18 -4.98 -21.19
C ASP A 15 9.57 -4.17 -22.35
N GLU A 16 8.61 -4.77 -23.04
CA GLU A 16 7.93 -4.14 -24.18
C GLU A 16 7.09 -2.92 -23.75
N LEU A 17 6.40 -3.01 -22.61
CA LEU A 17 5.53 -1.93 -22.15
C LEU A 17 6.33 -0.70 -21.75
N ARG A 18 7.47 -0.88 -21.10
CA ARG A 18 8.35 0.22 -20.73
C ARG A 18 8.86 0.97 -21.96
N ALA A 19 9.26 0.26 -23.00
CA ALA A 19 9.73 0.88 -24.25
C ALA A 19 8.59 1.62 -25.00
N ILE A 20 7.37 1.06 -25.02
CA ILE A 20 6.18 1.70 -25.58
C ILE A 20 5.85 2.99 -24.80
N ARG A 21 5.82 2.93 -23.47
CA ARG A 21 5.52 4.05 -22.57
C ARG A 21 6.56 5.16 -22.68
N HIS A 22 7.83 4.80 -22.75
CA HIS A 22 8.91 5.76 -22.94
C HIS A 22 8.80 6.46 -24.30
N THR A 23 8.50 5.73 -25.38
CA THR A 23 8.27 6.35 -26.68
C THR A 23 7.01 7.21 -26.68
N ALA A 24 5.96 6.81 -25.96
CA ALA A 24 4.75 7.61 -25.82
C ALA A 24 4.99 8.95 -25.10
N SER A 25 5.94 9.01 -24.14
CA SER A 25 6.33 10.27 -23.50
C SER A 25 7.00 11.24 -24.51
N HIS A 26 7.84 10.73 -25.42
CA HIS A 26 8.41 11.52 -26.51
C HIS A 26 7.35 11.99 -27.51
N VAL A 27 6.35 11.15 -27.83
CA VAL A 27 5.22 11.56 -28.68
C VAL A 27 4.41 12.66 -28.01
N LEU A 28 4.22 12.60 -26.67
CA LEU A 28 3.60 13.69 -25.93
C LEU A 28 4.44 14.97 -25.99
N ALA A 29 5.74 14.89 -25.79
CA ALA A 29 6.63 16.06 -25.85
C ALA A 29 6.61 16.70 -27.25
N GLN A 30 6.63 15.90 -28.31
CA GLN A 30 6.48 16.39 -29.69
C GLN A 30 5.12 17.06 -29.92
N ALA A 31 4.02 16.48 -29.41
CA ALA A 31 2.69 17.05 -29.50
C ALA A 31 2.62 18.40 -28.79
N VAL A 32 3.24 18.52 -27.60
CA VAL A 32 3.32 19.78 -26.85
C VAL A 32 4.11 20.83 -27.66
N LYS A 33 5.26 20.48 -28.20
CA LYS A 33 6.06 21.41 -29.01
C LYS A 33 5.35 21.85 -30.29
N ARG A 34 4.54 20.98 -30.91
CA ARG A 34 3.74 21.35 -32.10
C ARG A 34 2.62 22.32 -31.78
N LEU A 35 1.91 22.12 -30.65
CA LEU A 35 0.77 22.97 -30.28
C LEU A 35 1.18 24.20 -29.46
N TYR A 36 2.26 24.09 -28.69
CA TYR A 36 2.77 25.11 -27.77
C TYR A 36 4.29 25.24 -27.87
N PRO A 37 4.83 25.84 -28.96
CA PRO A 37 6.26 25.86 -29.28
C PRO A 37 7.15 26.48 -28.18
N GLU A 38 6.62 27.46 -27.43
CA GLU A 38 7.35 28.16 -26.37
C GLU A 38 7.55 27.33 -25.08
N THR A 39 6.84 26.20 -24.94
CA THR A 39 6.95 25.33 -23.77
C THR A 39 8.34 24.72 -23.68
N LYS A 40 8.98 24.77 -22.50
CA LYS A 40 10.27 24.13 -22.24
C LYS A 40 10.08 22.70 -21.77
N LEU A 41 10.98 21.84 -22.20
CA LEU A 41 10.95 20.40 -21.91
C LEU A 41 11.89 20.09 -20.74
N ALA A 42 11.41 19.35 -19.73
CA ALA A 42 12.25 18.86 -18.64
C ALA A 42 12.54 17.36 -18.79
N ILE A 43 11.80 16.49 -18.12
CA ILE A 43 12.02 15.03 -18.15
C ILE A 43 10.73 14.27 -18.45
N GLY A 44 10.87 13.10 -19.13
CA GLY A 44 9.74 12.27 -19.51
C GLY A 44 10.00 10.76 -19.43
N PRO A 45 10.16 10.17 -18.22
CA PRO A 45 10.40 8.76 -18.07
C PRO A 45 9.14 7.91 -18.25
N ALA A 46 9.35 6.63 -18.58
CA ALA A 46 8.36 5.59 -18.33
C ALA A 46 8.33 5.24 -16.85
N ILE A 47 7.13 4.97 -16.32
CA ILE A 47 6.87 4.46 -14.99
C ILE A 47 6.06 3.17 -15.08
N ASP A 48 5.90 2.46 -13.96
CA ASP A 48 5.29 1.11 -13.93
C ASP A 48 3.90 1.06 -14.56
N ASP A 49 3.05 2.07 -14.32
CA ASP A 49 1.68 2.11 -14.84
C ASP A 49 1.50 3.03 -16.05
N GLY A 50 2.58 3.64 -16.57
CA GLY A 50 2.44 4.59 -17.66
C GLY A 50 3.71 5.38 -17.96
N PHE A 51 3.54 6.65 -18.17
CA PHE A 51 4.61 7.62 -18.39
C PHE A 51 4.17 9.00 -17.91
N TYR A 52 5.11 9.89 -17.73
CA TYR A 52 4.82 11.31 -17.60
C TYR A 52 5.83 12.15 -18.40
N TYR A 53 5.52 13.43 -18.53
CA TYR A 53 6.47 14.41 -18.99
C TYR A 53 6.27 15.73 -18.25
N ASP A 54 7.38 16.35 -17.83
CA ASP A 54 7.40 17.64 -17.11
C ASP A 54 7.67 18.79 -18.08
N PHE A 55 6.81 19.80 -18.02
CA PHE A 55 6.83 20.95 -18.89
C PHE A 55 6.88 22.25 -18.11
N ASP A 56 7.65 23.20 -18.61
CA ASP A 56 7.58 24.59 -18.18
C ASP A 56 6.82 25.40 -19.21
N ARG A 57 5.57 25.71 -18.90
CA ARG A 57 4.68 26.53 -19.72
C ARG A 57 4.04 27.61 -18.83
N GLU A 58 4.05 28.86 -19.29
CA GLU A 58 3.32 29.93 -18.63
C GLU A 58 1.82 29.63 -18.60
N GLY A 59 1.20 29.71 -17.42
CA GLY A 59 -0.19 29.34 -17.19
C GLY A 59 -0.47 27.85 -17.08
N GLY A 60 0.52 26.97 -17.27
CA GLY A 60 0.37 25.49 -17.17
C GLY A 60 -0.50 24.88 -18.25
N PHE A 61 -1.11 23.74 -17.96
CA PHE A 61 -2.06 23.02 -18.82
C PHE A 61 -3.38 22.79 -18.11
N THR A 62 -4.47 22.73 -18.90
CA THR A 62 -5.83 22.47 -18.42
C THR A 62 -6.31 21.07 -18.89
N PRO A 63 -7.38 20.52 -18.31
CA PRO A 63 -7.97 19.27 -18.80
C PRO A 63 -8.34 19.31 -20.30
N ASP A 64 -8.80 20.46 -20.83
CA ASP A 64 -9.14 20.62 -22.23
C ASP A 64 -7.89 20.52 -23.15
N ASP A 65 -6.73 20.87 -22.63
CA ASP A 65 -5.47 20.73 -23.37
C ASP A 65 -5.10 19.24 -23.55
N LEU A 66 -5.46 18.36 -22.59
CA LEU A 66 -5.20 16.93 -22.72
C LEU A 66 -5.89 16.33 -23.95
N GLU A 67 -7.11 16.72 -24.24
CA GLU A 67 -7.85 16.23 -25.43
C GLU A 67 -7.18 16.68 -26.73
N LYS A 68 -6.71 17.95 -26.79
CA LYS A 68 -5.99 18.48 -27.94
C LYS A 68 -4.64 17.78 -28.13
N LEU A 69 -3.93 17.55 -27.03
CA LEU A 69 -2.65 16.83 -27.04
C LEU A 69 -2.83 15.38 -27.49
N GLU A 70 -3.85 14.66 -27.00
CA GLU A 70 -4.14 13.31 -27.46
C GLU A 70 -4.48 13.26 -28.96
N ALA A 71 -5.21 14.24 -29.47
CA ALA A 71 -5.53 14.34 -30.89
C ALA A 71 -4.26 14.54 -31.73
N GLU A 72 -3.32 15.37 -31.27
CA GLU A 72 -2.03 15.59 -31.94
C GLU A 72 -1.13 14.37 -31.82
N MET A 73 -1.03 13.72 -30.66
CA MET A 73 -0.30 12.46 -30.49
C MET A 73 -0.81 11.38 -31.46
N LYS A 74 -2.13 11.28 -31.67
CA LYS A 74 -2.72 10.34 -32.66
C LYS A 74 -2.24 10.62 -34.08
N LYS A 75 -2.04 11.90 -34.45
CA LYS A 75 -1.48 12.28 -35.76
C LYS A 75 -0.02 11.83 -35.86
N ILE A 76 0.81 12.15 -34.86
CA ILE A 76 2.23 11.77 -34.81
C ILE A 76 2.40 10.24 -34.91
N VAL A 77 1.58 9.47 -34.17
CA VAL A 77 1.60 8.00 -34.28
C VAL A 77 1.25 7.52 -35.69
N LYS A 78 0.27 8.15 -36.35
CA LYS A 78 -0.09 7.82 -37.76
C LYS A 78 0.99 8.16 -38.76
N GLU A 79 1.79 9.19 -38.51
CA GLU A 79 2.94 9.57 -39.35
C GLU A 79 4.02 8.47 -39.43
N ASN A 80 4.01 7.54 -38.46
CA ASN A 80 4.93 6.40 -38.40
C ASN A 80 6.42 6.82 -38.45
N LEU A 81 6.76 7.78 -37.60
CA LEU A 81 8.10 8.32 -37.52
C LEU A 81 9.09 7.30 -36.96
N ALA A 82 10.28 7.19 -37.60
CA ALA A 82 11.37 6.37 -37.08
C ALA A 82 12.04 7.11 -35.89
N LEU A 83 12.40 6.38 -34.86
CA LEU A 83 13.25 6.87 -33.78
C LEU A 83 14.73 6.61 -34.15
N LYS A 84 15.51 7.67 -34.24
CA LYS A 84 16.91 7.61 -34.67
C LYS A 84 17.78 8.13 -33.53
N PRO A 85 18.56 7.27 -32.86
CA PRO A 85 19.51 7.71 -31.85
C PRO A 85 20.73 8.37 -32.51
N PHE A 86 21.35 9.31 -31.82
CA PHE A 86 22.67 9.85 -32.12
C PHE A 86 23.32 10.35 -30.84
N VAL A 87 24.64 10.51 -30.87
CA VAL A 87 25.45 10.91 -29.71
C VAL A 87 26.20 12.17 -30.08
N LEU A 88 26.32 13.08 -29.13
CA LEU A 88 27.14 14.30 -29.25
C LEU A 88 28.15 14.39 -28.08
N PRO A 89 29.35 14.95 -28.34
CA PRO A 89 30.25 15.38 -27.28
C PRO A 89 29.55 16.40 -26.38
N ARG A 90 29.93 16.49 -25.09
CA ARG A 90 29.28 17.32 -24.09
C ARG A 90 29.10 18.79 -24.51
N ASP A 91 30.17 19.42 -25.01
CA ASP A 91 30.13 20.84 -25.41
C ASP A 91 29.19 21.06 -26.61
N GLU A 92 29.17 20.12 -27.55
CA GLU A 92 28.25 20.16 -28.69
C GLU A 92 26.81 19.89 -28.26
N ALA A 93 26.59 18.97 -27.33
CA ALA A 93 25.27 18.66 -26.77
C ALA A 93 24.68 19.85 -26.03
N ILE A 94 25.47 20.53 -25.21
CA ILE A 94 25.07 21.76 -24.49
C ILE A 94 24.68 22.85 -25.49
N LYS A 95 25.55 23.12 -26.48
CA LYS A 95 25.29 24.13 -27.52
C LYS A 95 24.01 23.79 -28.30
N PHE A 96 23.84 22.53 -28.67
CA PHE A 96 22.67 22.04 -29.40
C PHE A 96 21.37 22.28 -28.64
N MET A 97 21.34 22.01 -27.31
CA MET A 97 20.17 22.26 -26.47
C MET A 97 19.95 23.76 -26.18
N GLN A 98 21.02 24.55 -26.09
CA GLN A 98 20.92 26.00 -25.99
C GLN A 98 20.28 26.63 -27.25
N GLU A 99 20.71 26.19 -28.46
CA GLU A 99 20.14 26.63 -29.72
C GLU A 99 18.66 26.25 -29.88
N LYS A 100 18.25 25.09 -29.30
CA LYS A 100 16.84 24.66 -29.22
C LYS A 100 16.05 25.39 -28.13
N GLY A 101 16.70 26.14 -27.25
CA GLY A 101 16.07 26.86 -26.17
C GLY A 101 15.52 25.98 -25.05
N GLU A 102 16.18 24.84 -24.74
CA GLU A 102 15.77 23.88 -23.74
C GLU A 102 16.69 23.91 -22.50
N PRO A 103 16.51 24.89 -21.57
CA PRO A 103 17.42 25.12 -20.45
C PRO A 103 17.51 23.93 -19.48
N TYR A 104 16.41 23.22 -19.22
CA TYR A 104 16.42 22.05 -18.35
C TYR A 104 17.25 20.90 -18.92
N LYS A 105 17.29 20.75 -20.25
CA LYS A 105 18.15 19.75 -20.91
C LYS A 105 19.62 20.12 -20.81
N VAL A 106 19.94 21.40 -20.85
CA VAL A 106 21.32 21.90 -20.63
C VAL A 106 21.77 21.55 -19.20
N GLU A 107 20.97 21.87 -18.18
CA GLU A 107 21.27 21.51 -16.79
C GLU A 107 21.44 19.99 -16.58
N LEU A 108 20.62 19.18 -17.23
CA LEU A 108 20.77 17.71 -17.16
C LEU A 108 22.08 17.22 -17.75
N ILE A 109 22.53 17.81 -18.87
CA ILE A 109 23.79 17.45 -19.50
C ILE A 109 24.98 17.87 -18.63
N GLU A 110 24.92 19.07 -18.02
CA GLU A 110 25.97 19.58 -17.15
C GLU A 110 26.17 18.72 -15.90
N ASP A 111 25.09 18.10 -15.38
CA ASP A 111 25.14 17.23 -14.20
C ASP A 111 25.60 15.79 -14.49
N LEU A 112 25.65 15.37 -15.73
CA LEU A 112 26.12 14.00 -16.05
C LEU A 112 27.60 13.86 -15.66
N PRO A 113 28.03 12.68 -15.13
CA PRO A 113 29.43 12.41 -14.83
C PRO A 113 30.34 12.59 -16.05
N GLU A 114 31.61 12.94 -15.82
CA GLU A 114 32.60 12.98 -16.90
C GLU A 114 32.75 11.61 -17.57
N GLY A 115 32.75 11.61 -18.92
CA GLY A 115 32.89 10.39 -19.71
C GLY A 115 31.58 9.66 -19.99
N GLU A 116 30.46 10.12 -19.45
CA GLU A 116 29.15 9.55 -19.78
C GLU A 116 28.72 9.88 -21.21
N THR A 117 28.12 8.90 -21.89
CA THR A 117 27.62 9.04 -23.27
C THR A 117 26.34 9.89 -23.27
N ILE A 118 26.38 11.01 -24.00
CA ILE A 118 25.25 11.91 -24.14
C ILE A 118 24.49 11.57 -25.42
N SER A 119 23.35 10.93 -25.27
CA SER A 119 22.54 10.45 -26.38
C SER A 119 21.25 11.25 -26.55
N PHE A 120 20.80 11.28 -27.80
CA PHE A 120 19.57 11.93 -28.23
C PHE A 120 18.79 10.97 -29.10
N TYR A 121 17.48 11.17 -29.15
CA TYR A 121 16.62 10.48 -30.10
C TYR A 121 15.87 11.49 -30.98
N GLN A 122 16.01 11.35 -32.27
CA GLN A 122 15.27 12.12 -33.25
C GLN A 122 14.02 11.36 -33.69
N GLN A 123 12.89 12.06 -33.71
CA GLN A 123 11.56 11.58 -34.09
C GLN A 123 10.94 12.57 -35.08
N GLY A 124 11.20 12.38 -36.38
CA GLY A 124 10.85 13.38 -37.39
C GLY A 124 11.65 14.68 -37.20
N ASP A 125 10.95 15.78 -36.98
CA ASP A 125 11.49 17.12 -36.68
C ASP A 125 11.78 17.36 -35.19
N PHE A 126 11.31 16.46 -34.33
CA PHE A 126 11.49 16.52 -32.86
C PHE A 126 12.76 15.78 -32.44
N VAL A 127 13.50 16.35 -31.50
CA VAL A 127 14.68 15.72 -30.87
C VAL A 127 14.61 15.93 -29.37
N ASP A 128 14.92 14.87 -28.63
CA ASP A 128 15.02 14.92 -27.17
C ASP A 128 16.31 14.29 -26.65
N LEU A 129 16.83 14.84 -25.53
CA LEU A 129 17.91 14.25 -24.73
C LEU A 129 17.38 13.02 -24.01
N CYS A 130 17.94 11.84 -24.28
CA CYS A 130 17.40 10.60 -23.74
C CYS A 130 18.41 9.45 -23.79
N ALA A 131 18.44 8.64 -22.74
CA ALA A 131 19.25 7.43 -22.63
C ALA A 131 18.57 6.17 -23.26
N GLY A 132 17.35 6.30 -23.80
CA GLY A 132 16.60 5.16 -24.37
C GLY A 132 16.21 4.09 -23.33
N PRO A 133 15.89 2.85 -23.78
CA PRO A 133 15.62 2.48 -25.17
C PRO A 133 14.23 2.94 -25.65
N HIS A 134 14.01 2.90 -26.97
CA HIS A 134 12.73 3.22 -27.60
C HIS A 134 12.31 2.13 -28.57
N ILE A 135 11.01 2.08 -28.93
CA ILE A 135 10.55 1.28 -30.05
C ILE A 135 11.00 1.92 -31.39
N LEU A 136 11.10 1.13 -32.43
CA LEU A 136 11.67 1.59 -33.72
C LEU A 136 10.87 2.68 -34.43
N TYR A 137 9.52 2.64 -34.28
CA TYR A 137 8.61 3.54 -34.98
C TYR A 137 7.44 3.95 -34.07
N THR A 138 6.99 5.20 -34.16
CA THR A 138 5.86 5.73 -33.39
C THR A 138 4.56 4.94 -33.56
N LYS A 139 4.34 4.31 -34.73
CA LYS A 139 3.17 3.46 -35.02
C LYS A 139 3.08 2.20 -34.12
N GLY A 140 4.17 1.85 -33.44
CA GLY A 140 4.16 0.78 -32.43
C GLY A 140 3.31 1.10 -31.20
N ILE A 141 3.04 2.39 -30.94
CA ILE A 141 2.11 2.84 -29.88
C ILE A 141 0.68 2.68 -30.40
N LYS A 142 0.02 1.58 -30.06
CA LYS A 142 -1.33 1.28 -30.58
C LYS A 142 -2.45 1.84 -29.74
N ALA A 143 -2.24 1.96 -28.44
CA ALA A 143 -3.25 2.43 -27.49
C ALA A 143 -2.60 3.28 -26.41
N PHE A 144 -3.09 4.50 -26.20
CA PHE A 144 -2.62 5.41 -25.17
C PHE A 144 -3.74 6.32 -24.69
N LYS A 145 -3.58 6.87 -23.48
CA LYS A 145 -4.48 7.85 -22.87
C LYS A 145 -3.67 8.80 -22.00
N LEU A 146 -3.93 10.11 -22.07
CA LEU A 146 -3.47 11.07 -21.08
C LEU A 146 -4.45 11.04 -19.89
N THR A 147 -3.93 10.92 -18.68
CA THR A 147 -4.74 10.58 -17.50
C THR A 147 -4.94 11.75 -16.54
N SER A 148 -3.92 12.58 -16.33
CA SER A 148 -4.00 13.68 -15.37
C SER A 148 -2.91 14.73 -15.56
N ILE A 149 -3.11 15.86 -14.89
CA ILE A 149 -2.15 16.97 -14.79
C ILE A 149 -1.86 17.19 -13.30
N ALA A 150 -0.60 17.42 -12.96
CA ALA A 150 -0.17 17.77 -11.61
C ALA A 150 0.96 18.81 -11.64
N GLY A 151 1.13 19.55 -10.54
CA GLY A 151 2.34 20.32 -10.29
C GLY A 151 3.48 19.41 -9.85
N ALA A 152 4.69 19.66 -10.32
CA ALA A 152 5.89 18.97 -9.89
C ALA A 152 7.07 19.95 -9.80
N TYR A 153 7.71 20.03 -8.65
CA TYR A 153 8.90 20.87 -8.51
C TYR A 153 10.08 20.26 -9.28
N TRP A 154 10.79 21.09 -10.01
CA TRP A 154 12.00 20.67 -10.69
C TRP A 154 12.98 19.99 -9.71
N ARG A 155 13.45 18.79 -10.08
CA ARG A 155 14.31 17.94 -9.22
C ARG A 155 13.72 17.63 -7.82
N GLY A 156 12.40 17.68 -7.69
CA GLY A 156 11.70 17.36 -6.44
C GLY A 156 11.93 18.34 -5.28
N SER A 157 12.53 19.49 -5.53
CA SER A 157 12.82 20.50 -4.50
C SER A 157 11.82 21.65 -4.55
N GLU A 158 11.15 21.94 -3.44
CA GLU A 158 10.22 23.07 -3.28
C GLU A 158 10.89 24.45 -3.50
N LYS A 159 12.22 24.50 -3.49
CA LYS A 159 13.01 25.71 -3.77
C LYS A 159 13.11 26.01 -5.26
N ASN A 160 12.85 25.01 -6.10
CA ASN A 160 12.94 25.12 -7.54
C ASN A 160 11.57 25.48 -8.16
N LYS A 161 11.57 25.86 -9.43
CA LYS A 161 10.36 26.19 -10.17
C LYS A 161 9.38 25.01 -10.20
N MET A 162 8.11 25.29 -9.96
CA MET A 162 7.04 24.32 -10.17
C MET A 162 6.74 24.19 -11.64
N LEU A 163 6.90 22.98 -12.17
CA LEU A 163 6.57 22.59 -13.54
C LEU A 163 5.18 21.95 -13.58
N THR A 164 4.64 21.82 -14.79
CA THR A 164 3.41 21.06 -15.02
C THR A 164 3.76 19.66 -15.51
N ARG A 165 3.36 18.64 -14.78
CA ARG A 165 3.51 17.24 -15.13
C ARG A 165 2.23 16.71 -15.76
N ILE A 166 2.35 16.15 -16.96
CA ILE A 166 1.26 15.46 -17.66
C ILE A 166 1.51 13.96 -17.55
N TYR A 167 0.57 13.22 -16.99
CA TYR A 167 0.59 11.77 -16.91
C TYR A 167 -0.16 11.15 -18.08
N GLY A 168 0.33 10.01 -18.54
CA GLY A 168 -0.35 9.18 -19.52
C GLY A 168 -0.02 7.71 -19.33
N THR A 169 -0.75 6.86 -20.04
CA THR A 169 -0.44 5.42 -20.14
C THR A 169 -0.50 4.96 -21.56
N ALA A 170 0.22 3.87 -21.87
CA ALA A 170 0.22 3.27 -23.19
C ALA A 170 0.34 1.75 -23.09
N PHE A 171 -0.32 1.05 -24.03
CA PHE A 171 -0.37 -0.40 -24.13
C PHE A 171 -0.16 -0.89 -25.56
N ALA A 172 0.28 -2.15 -25.68
CA ALA A 172 0.47 -2.81 -26.96
C ALA A 172 -0.87 -3.12 -27.66
N LYS A 173 -1.98 -3.22 -26.91
CA LYS A 173 -3.32 -3.53 -27.42
C LYS A 173 -4.35 -2.56 -26.85
N LYS A 174 -5.42 -2.34 -27.61
CA LYS A 174 -6.52 -1.46 -27.21
C LYS A 174 -7.34 -2.05 -26.04
N GLU A 175 -7.53 -3.35 -26.06
CA GLU A 175 -8.25 -4.09 -25.03
C GLU A 175 -7.58 -3.94 -23.65
N ASP A 176 -6.24 -3.96 -23.62
CA ASP A 176 -5.47 -3.78 -22.37
C ASP A 176 -5.64 -2.35 -21.81
N LEU A 177 -5.66 -1.34 -22.69
CA LEU A 177 -5.95 0.04 -22.29
C LEU A 177 -7.37 0.18 -21.75
N GLU A 178 -8.38 -0.40 -22.41
CA GLU A 178 -9.78 -0.34 -21.97
C GLU A 178 -9.95 -1.04 -20.61
N ALA A 179 -9.32 -2.20 -20.41
CA ALA A 179 -9.30 -2.91 -19.14
C ALA A 179 -8.64 -2.05 -18.03
N TYR A 180 -7.50 -1.43 -18.32
CA TYR A 180 -6.82 -0.53 -17.39
C TYR A 180 -7.69 0.69 -17.01
N LEU A 181 -8.31 1.35 -17.99
CA LEU A 181 -9.19 2.50 -17.71
C LEU A 181 -10.41 2.11 -16.88
N THR A 182 -11.01 0.95 -17.16
CA THR A 182 -12.11 0.40 -16.36
C THR A 182 -11.66 0.14 -14.91
N MET A 183 -10.50 -0.48 -14.74
CA MET A 183 -9.91 -0.70 -13.42
C MET A 183 -9.69 0.63 -12.67
N MET A 184 -9.17 1.66 -13.35
CA MET A 184 -8.94 2.98 -12.75
C MET A 184 -10.24 3.69 -12.33
N GLU A 185 -11.31 3.54 -13.12
CA GLU A 185 -12.63 4.06 -12.75
C GLU A 185 -13.20 3.34 -11.53
N GLU A 186 -13.10 2.02 -11.49
CA GLU A 186 -13.50 1.22 -10.32
C GLU A 186 -12.67 1.59 -9.08
N ALA A 187 -11.36 1.80 -9.23
CA ALA A 187 -10.50 2.26 -8.15
C ALA A 187 -10.97 3.61 -7.56
N LYS A 188 -11.33 4.58 -8.42
CA LYS A 188 -11.87 5.88 -7.97
C LYS A 188 -13.20 5.74 -7.21
N LYS A 189 -14.08 4.83 -7.64
CA LYS A 189 -15.35 4.57 -6.94
C LYS A 189 -15.15 3.94 -5.58
N ARG A 190 -14.08 3.15 -5.42
CA ARG A 190 -13.73 2.41 -4.20
C ARG A 190 -12.76 3.13 -3.28
N ASP A 191 -12.28 4.32 -3.66
CA ASP A 191 -11.30 5.09 -2.89
C ASP A 191 -11.68 5.15 -1.40
N HIS A 192 -10.81 4.60 -0.55
CA HIS A 192 -11.04 4.49 0.90
C HIS A 192 -11.23 5.85 1.59
N ARG A 193 -10.65 6.94 1.04
CA ARG A 193 -10.80 8.30 1.60
C ARG A 193 -12.23 8.79 1.41
N LYS A 194 -12.82 8.52 0.24
CA LYS A 194 -14.21 8.84 -0.07
C LYS A 194 -15.15 7.96 0.74
N LEU A 195 -15.03 6.65 0.60
CA LEU A 195 -15.89 5.69 1.29
C LEU A 195 -15.76 5.77 2.81
N GLY A 196 -14.54 5.96 3.33
CA GLY A 196 -14.30 6.11 4.76
C GLY A 196 -15.03 7.32 5.35
N LYS A 197 -15.05 8.45 4.62
CA LYS A 197 -15.81 9.65 4.99
C LYS A 197 -17.33 9.39 4.92
N GLU A 198 -17.81 8.82 3.80
CA GLU A 198 -19.24 8.53 3.59
C GLU A 198 -19.80 7.54 4.64
N LEU A 199 -19.00 6.56 5.03
CA LEU A 199 -19.36 5.55 6.04
C LEU A 199 -19.07 5.98 7.49
N GLY A 200 -18.46 7.15 7.70
CA GLY A 200 -18.12 7.66 9.03
C GLY A 200 -17.09 6.81 9.78
N LEU A 201 -16.04 6.34 9.07
CA LEU A 201 -15.03 5.44 9.64
C LEU A 201 -13.84 6.20 10.23
N PHE A 202 -13.33 7.20 9.53
CA PHE A 202 -12.16 7.98 9.97
C PHE A 202 -12.15 9.37 9.35
N MET A 203 -11.31 10.24 9.90
CA MET A 203 -11.03 11.56 9.37
C MET A 203 -9.56 11.94 9.53
N PHE A 204 -9.13 12.97 8.82
CA PHE A 204 -7.89 13.68 9.04
C PHE A 204 -8.19 15.14 9.39
N ALA A 205 -7.40 15.73 10.27
CA ALA A 205 -7.51 17.12 10.69
C ALA A 205 -6.27 17.92 10.26
N GLU A 206 -6.42 19.23 10.14
CA GLU A 206 -5.32 20.15 9.78
C GLU A 206 -4.20 20.18 10.84
N GLU A 207 -4.57 19.93 12.10
CA GLU A 207 -3.65 19.88 13.24
C GLU A 207 -2.72 18.64 13.21
N GLY A 208 -3.05 17.63 12.41
CA GLY A 208 -2.29 16.39 12.31
C GLY A 208 -2.27 15.81 10.90
N PRO A 209 -1.57 16.43 9.92
CA PRO A 209 -1.48 15.89 8.58
C PRO A 209 -0.76 14.53 8.58
N GLY A 210 -1.47 13.50 8.10
CA GLY A 210 -0.97 12.12 8.09
C GLY A 210 -1.24 11.34 9.39
N PHE A 211 -1.98 11.92 10.35
CA PHE A 211 -2.43 11.24 11.58
C PHE A 211 -3.92 10.91 11.47
N PRO A 212 -4.32 9.64 11.34
CA PRO A 212 -5.72 9.27 11.19
C PRO A 212 -6.47 9.33 12.53
N PHE A 213 -7.66 9.92 12.51
CA PHE A 213 -8.62 9.90 13.62
C PHE A 213 -9.70 8.88 13.30
N PHE A 214 -9.81 7.82 14.10
CA PHE A 214 -10.87 6.84 13.92
C PHE A 214 -12.16 7.30 14.61
N LEU A 215 -13.27 7.29 13.87
CA LEU A 215 -14.61 7.57 14.37
C LEU A 215 -15.23 6.29 14.97
N PRO A 216 -16.38 6.36 15.69
CA PRO A 216 -16.93 5.19 16.39
C PRO A 216 -17.12 3.94 15.51
N LYS A 217 -17.65 4.09 14.28
CA LYS A 217 -17.81 2.97 13.34
C LYS A 217 -16.44 2.42 12.88
N GLY A 218 -15.47 3.29 12.67
CA GLY A 218 -14.10 2.90 12.33
C GLY A 218 -13.41 2.17 13.48
N MET A 219 -13.62 2.61 14.73
CA MET A 219 -13.10 1.90 15.89
C MET A 219 -13.73 0.52 16.07
N THR A 220 -15.01 0.36 15.76
CA THR A 220 -15.65 -0.96 15.73
C THR A 220 -14.96 -1.90 14.74
N LEU A 221 -14.72 -1.43 13.52
CA LEU A 221 -14.00 -2.20 12.49
C LEU A 221 -12.57 -2.53 12.95
N LYS A 222 -11.84 -1.55 13.47
CA LYS A 222 -10.47 -1.72 13.96
C LYS A 222 -10.41 -2.75 15.10
N ASN A 223 -11.29 -2.66 16.08
CA ASN A 223 -11.34 -3.59 17.19
C ASN A 223 -11.71 -5.01 16.73
N THR A 224 -12.64 -5.16 15.79
CA THR A 224 -12.99 -6.47 15.21
C THR A 224 -11.77 -7.14 14.55
N LEU A 225 -10.91 -6.38 13.84
CA LEU A 225 -9.66 -6.88 13.28
C LEU A 225 -8.64 -7.24 14.37
N ILE A 226 -8.53 -6.41 15.41
CA ILE A 226 -7.64 -6.65 16.55
C ILE A 226 -8.07 -7.91 17.31
N ASP A 227 -9.36 -8.12 17.54
CA ASP A 227 -9.88 -9.31 18.21
C ASP A 227 -9.60 -10.58 17.38
N TYR A 228 -9.78 -10.51 16.06
CA TYR A 228 -9.38 -11.59 15.16
C TYR A 228 -7.88 -11.88 15.24
N TRP A 229 -7.04 -10.84 15.23
CA TRP A 229 -5.59 -10.97 15.39
C TRP A 229 -5.23 -11.67 16.70
N ARG A 230 -5.82 -11.24 17.82
CA ARG A 230 -5.58 -11.85 19.15
C ARG A 230 -5.96 -13.31 19.17
N GLU A 231 -7.11 -13.66 18.62
CA GLU A 231 -7.58 -15.06 18.58
C GLU A 231 -6.59 -15.98 17.87
N ILE A 232 -6.19 -15.63 16.64
CA ILE A 232 -5.26 -16.46 15.87
C ILE A 232 -3.86 -16.50 16.49
N HIS A 233 -3.39 -15.39 17.08
CA HIS A 233 -2.07 -15.34 17.71
C HIS A 233 -2.03 -16.13 19.02
N LEU A 234 -3.07 -16.06 19.83
CA LEU A 234 -3.18 -16.87 21.03
C LEU A 234 -3.17 -18.37 20.70
N ARG A 235 -3.90 -18.77 19.67
CA ARG A 235 -3.92 -20.15 19.17
C ARG A 235 -2.53 -20.64 18.72
N GLU A 236 -1.76 -19.78 18.07
CA GLU A 236 -0.38 -20.08 17.60
C GLU A 236 0.68 -19.90 18.70
N GLY A 237 0.29 -19.66 19.95
CA GLY A 237 1.18 -19.59 21.10
C GLY A 237 1.96 -18.28 21.23
N TYR A 238 1.47 -17.19 20.64
CA TYR A 238 2.06 -15.86 20.84
C TYR A 238 1.64 -15.27 22.20
N GLN A 239 2.58 -14.57 22.82
CA GLN A 239 2.37 -13.80 24.05
C GLN A 239 2.27 -12.32 23.70
N GLU A 240 1.14 -11.66 24.02
CA GLU A 240 0.96 -10.23 23.73
C GLU A 240 1.69 -9.38 24.79
N VAL A 241 2.45 -8.40 24.33
CA VAL A 241 3.16 -7.42 25.16
C VAL A 241 2.86 -6.01 24.68
N SER A 242 3.28 -5.02 25.47
CA SER A 242 3.22 -3.60 25.10
C SER A 242 4.48 -2.89 25.54
N THR A 243 5.09 -2.13 24.65
CA THR A 243 6.29 -1.34 24.93
C THR A 243 5.99 0.16 24.89
N PRO A 244 6.70 0.99 25.66
CA PRO A 244 6.48 2.45 25.69
C PRO A 244 6.68 3.10 24.33
N VAL A 245 5.92 4.16 24.07
CA VAL A 245 6.00 4.92 22.80
C VAL A 245 7.23 5.81 22.75
N ILE A 246 7.64 6.40 23.87
CA ILE A 246 8.80 7.29 23.98
C ILE A 246 9.90 6.61 24.76
N LEU A 247 11.09 6.51 24.18
CA LEU A 247 12.27 5.86 24.76
C LEU A 247 13.52 6.70 24.47
N SER A 248 14.53 6.59 25.36
CA SER A 248 15.75 7.37 25.29
C SER A 248 16.59 7.03 24.05
N ARG A 249 17.36 8.00 23.56
CA ARG A 249 18.27 7.90 22.42
C ARG A 249 19.22 6.69 22.51
N LYS A 250 19.72 6.38 23.70
CA LYS A 250 20.63 5.24 23.93
C LYS A 250 20.08 3.91 23.38
N LEU A 251 18.77 3.67 23.50
CA LEU A 251 18.13 2.46 22.98
C LEU A 251 18.23 2.41 21.45
N TRP A 252 18.02 3.54 20.80
CA TRP A 252 18.02 3.68 19.34
C TRP A 252 19.43 3.61 18.75
N GLU A 253 20.43 4.11 19.47
CA GLU A 253 21.84 3.93 19.14
C GLU A 253 22.27 2.45 19.27
N THR A 254 21.87 1.79 20.37
CA THR A 254 22.15 0.36 20.57
C THR A 254 21.58 -0.47 19.43
N SER A 255 20.37 -0.19 18.97
CA SER A 255 19.70 -0.94 17.90
C SER A 255 20.14 -0.55 16.49
N GLY A 256 20.90 0.54 16.31
CA GLY A 256 21.31 1.07 15.00
C GLY A 256 20.29 1.97 14.31
N HIS A 257 19.08 2.11 14.86
CA HIS A 257 18.05 2.95 14.25
C HIS A 257 18.42 4.43 14.22
N TRP A 258 19.21 4.90 15.19
CA TRP A 258 19.67 6.30 15.23
C TRP A 258 20.57 6.64 14.05
N ASP A 259 21.38 5.71 13.58
CA ASP A 259 22.32 5.92 12.49
C ASP A 259 21.68 5.71 11.11
N HIS A 260 20.82 4.69 10.96
CA HIS A 260 20.25 4.27 9.67
C HIS A 260 18.82 4.73 9.41
N TYR A 261 18.11 5.25 10.43
CA TYR A 261 16.67 5.55 10.31
C TYR A 261 16.25 6.90 10.90
N LYS A 262 17.21 7.73 11.36
CA LYS A 262 16.95 8.99 12.08
C LYS A 262 16.04 9.96 11.32
N GLU A 263 16.18 10.07 10.02
CA GLU A 263 15.37 11.00 9.20
C GLU A 263 13.87 10.69 9.26
N ASN A 264 13.51 9.46 9.57
CA ASN A 264 12.13 9.00 9.70
C ASN A 264 11.63 9.00 11.16
N MET A 265 12.42 9.50 12.11
CA MET A 265 12.07 9.49 13.53
C MET A 265 11.62 10.86 14.01
N TYR A 266 10.62 10.87 14.89
CA TYR A 266 10.27 12.05 15.70
C TYR A 266 11.13 12.04 16.96
N THR A 267 11.86 13.10 17.20
CA THR A 267 12.75 13.25 18.37
C THR A 267 12.32 14.42 19.24
N THR A 268 12.61 14.34 20.53
CA THR A 268 12.36 15.40 21.50
C THR A 268 13.45 15.42 22.55
N VAL A 269 13.58 16.51 23.29
CA VAL A 269 14.49 16.65 24.41
C VAL A 269 13.67 16.77 25.71
N ILE A 270 14.00 15.92 26.69
CA ILE A 270 13.35 15.91 28.02
C ILE A 270 14.48 15.90 29.06
N ASP A 271 14.49 16.88 29.97
CA ASP A 271 15.51 17.02 31.01
C ASP A 271 16.96 17.00 30.47
N ASP A 272 17.19 17.71 29.36
CA ASP A 272 18.46 17.78 28.63
C ASP A 272 18.95 16.47 28.00
N GLU A 273 18.10 15.45 27.94
CA GLU A 273 18.38 14.18 27.26
C GLU A 273 17.51 14.00 25.99
N ASP A 274 18.12 13.40 24.96
CA ASP A 274 17.41 13.07 23.71
C ASP A 274 16.52 11.84 23.89
N TYR A 275 15.28 11.95 23.43
CA TYR A 275 14.29 10.87 23.32
C TYR A 275 13.77 10.76 21.90
N ALA A 276 13.26 9.60 21.54
CA ALA A 276 12.55 9.40 20.29
C ALA A 276 11.21 8.70 20.51
N ILE A 277 10.23 9.08 19.69
CA ILE A 277 8.98 8.35 19.54
C ILE A 277 9.27 7.13 18.67
N LYS A 278 8.91 5.93 19.12
CA LYS A 278 9.30 4.68 18.46
C LYS A 278 8.80 4.61 17.01
N PRO A 279 9.71 4.42 16.04
CA PRO A 279 9.35 4.14 14.64
C PRO A 279 9.13 2.64 14.39
N MET A 280 9.61 1.79 15.30
CA MET A 280 9.57 0.33 15.28
C MET A 280 9.48 -0.22 16.71
N ASN A 281 9.04 -1.47 16.87
CA ASN A 281 8.84 -2.09 18.18
C ASN A 281 10.04 -2.95 18.63
N CYS A 282 10.90 -3.36 17.70
CA CYS A 282 11.97 -4.32 17.95
C CYS A 282 12.92 -3.97 19.11
N PRO A 283 13.37 -2.71 19.30
CA PRO A 283 14.25 -2.42 20.44
C PRO A 283 13.56 -2.56 21.80
N GLY A 284 12.27 -2.18 21.88
CA GLY A 284 11.44 -2.43 23.06
C GLY A 284 11.23 -3.92 23.32
N GLY A 285 10.98 -4.70 22.27
CA GLY A 285 10.87 -6.17 22.33
C GLY A 285 12.13 -6.84 22.86
N MET A 286 13.33 -6.31 22.50
CA MET A 286 14.59 -6.78 23.04
C MET A 286 14.71 -6.57 24.55
N LEU A 287 14.24 -5.43 25.07
CA LEU A 287 14.22 -5.19 26.51
C LEU A 287 13.27 -6.17 27.22
N VAL A 288 12.12 -6.49 26.60
CA VAL A 288 11.19 -7.50 27.12
C VAL A 288 11.85 -8.89 27.12
N TYR A 289 12.52 -9.28 26.04
CA TYR A 289 13.27 -10.54 26.01
C TYR A 289 14.28 -10.65 27.17
N LYS A 290 15.06 -9.58 27.40
CA LYS A 290 16.11 -9.51 28.41
C LYS A 290 15.58 -9.32 29.84
N SER A 291 14.30 -9.11 30.04
CA SER A 291 13.71 -8.86 31.37
C SER A 291 13.89 -10.03 32.34
N GLN A 292 14.20 -11.22 31.83
CA GLN A 292 14.47 -12.43 32.62
C GLN A 292 15.47 -13.35 31.91
N PRO A 293 16.20 -14.20 32.65
CA PRO A 293 17.08 -15.21 32.04
C PRO A 293 16.29 -16.17 31.14
N ARG A 294 16.89 -16.60 30.04
CA ARG A 294 16.28 -17.52 29.06
C ARG A 294 17.12 -18.78 28.91
N SER A 295 16.46 -19.89 28.63
CA SER A 295 17.08 -21.15 28.27
C SER A 295 16.58 -21.64 26.92
N TYR A 296 17.24 -22.62 26.32
CA TYR A 296 16.80 -23.26 25.08
C TYR A 296 15.36 -23.83 25.16
N ARG A 297 14.89 -24.15 26.37
CA ARG A 297 13.53 -24.67 26.62
C ARG A 297 12.45 -23.61 26.48
N ASP A 298 12.82 -22.34 26.58
CA ASP A 298 11.92 -21.20 26.41
C ASP A 298 11.75 -20.80 24.91
N LEU A 299 12.55 -21.41 24.01
CA LEU A 299 12.59 -21.13 22.59
C LEU A 299 11.89 -22.21 21.77
N PRO A 300 11.16 -21.86 20.70
CA PRO A 300 10.95 -20.51 20.19
C PRO A 300 10.04 -19.70 21.09
N LEU A 301 10.43 -18.46 21.41
CA LEU A 301 9.62 -17.50 22.14
C LEU A 301 8.94 -16.55 21.15
N ARG A 302 7.61 -16.61 21.06
CA ARG A 302 6.80 -15.78 20.16
C ARG A 302 6.15 -14.65 20.93
N VAL A 303 6.57 -13.41 20.68
CA VAL A 303 6.10 -12.20 21.37
C VAL A 303 5.42 -11.30 20.37
N GLY A 304 4.12 -11.05 20.54
CA GLY A 304 3.31 -10.18 19.68
C GLY A 304 3.04 -8.82 20.33
N GLU A 305 3.01 -7.77 19.54
CA GLU A 305 2.68 -6.43 19.99
C GLU A 305 1.82 -5.69 18.94
N LEU A 306 0.65 -5.20 19.36
CA LEU A 306 -0.08 -4.20 18.60
C LEU A 306 0.54 -2.83 18.86
N GLY A 307 1.71 -2.62 18.27
CA GLY A 307 2.59 -1.50 18.58
C GLY A 307 2.20 -0.21 17.85
N LEU A 308 1.88 0.85 18.61
CA LEU A 308 1.65 2.17 18.03
C LEU A 308 3.00 2.81 17.71
N VAL A 309 3.27 3.00 16.42
CA VAL A 309 4.52 3.57 15.90
C VAL A 309 4.29 4.86 15.13
N HIS A 310 5.33 5.70 15.05
CA HIS A 310 5.29 6.97 14.34
C HIS A 310 6.47 7.06 13.40
N ARG A 311 6.20 7.47 12.14
CA ARG A 311 7.23 7.67 11.12
C ARG A 311 7.06 9.01 10.46
N HIS A 312 8.13 9.78 10.34
CA HIS A 312 8.13 11.07 9.66
C HIS A 312 8.13 10.85 8.15
N GLU A 313 6.94 10.54 7.62
CA GLU A 313 6.73 10.45 6.17
C GLU A 313 6.65 11.85 5.55
N LYS A 314 7.29 12.05 4.39
CA LYS A 314 7.24 13.32 3.66
C LYS A 314 5.80 13.63 3.21
N SER A 315 5.40 14.90 3.28
CA SER A 315 4.01 15.32 2.97
C SER A 315 3.53 14.85 1.60
N GLY A 316 4.37 14.86 0.57
CA GLY A 316 4.02 14.41 -0.78
C GLY A 316 3.79 12.89 -0.92
N GLN A 317 4.12 12.11 0.09
CA GLN A 317 3.94 10.65 0.10
C GLN A 317 2.68 10.22 0.84
N LEU A 318 2.04 11.10 1.60
CA LEU A 318 0.85 10.79 2.39
C LEU A 318 -0.34 10.44 1.48
N HIS A 319 -1.04 9.34 1.81
CA HIS A 319 -2.16 8.87 0.99
C HIS A 319 -3.24 8.18 1.84
N GLY A 320 -4.14 8.97 2.43
CA GLY A 320 -5.21 8.45 3.27
C GLY A 320 -4.68 7.49 4.34
N LEU A 321 -5.32 6.33 4.53
CA LEU A 321 -4.84 5.27 5.43
C LEU A 321 -3.69 4.44 4.86
N MET A 322 -3.41 4.53 3.55
CA MET A 322 -2.36 3.72 2.90
C MET A 322 -0.96 4.14 3.30
N ARG A 323 -0.75 5.44 3.57
CA ARG A 323 0.52 5.97 4.05
C ARG A 323 0.28 7.11 5.04
N VAL A 324 0.53 6.81 6.29
CA VAL A 324 0.25 7.66 7.47
C VAL A 324 1.52 7.88 8.28
N ARG A 325 1.47 8.84 9.22
CA ARG A 325 2.58 9.15 10.15
C ARG A 325 2.43 8.48 11.52
N CYS A 326 1.25 7.95 11.81
CA CYS A 326 0.96 7.22 13.05
C CYS A 326 0.10 6.01 12.70
N PHE A 327 0.53 4.82 13.09
CA PHE A 327 -0.20 3.59 12.81
C PHE A 327 0.09 2.50 13.83
N THR A 328 -0.84 1.56 13.93
CA THR A 328 -0.72 0.36 14.75
C THR A 328 -0.13 -0.77 13.90
N GLN A 329 1.04 -1.24 14.25
CA GLN A 329 1.67 -2.38 13.59
C GLN A 329 1.28 -3.67 14.30
N ASP A 330 0.86 -4.69 13.57
CA ASP A 330 0.59 -6.04 14.09
C ASP A 330 1.88 -6.85 14.19
N ASP A 331 2.81 -6.31 14.95
CA ASP A 331 4.18 -6.77 15.02
C ASP A 331 4.33 -8.00 15.91
N ALA A 332 5.29 -8.85 15.56
CA ALA A 332 5.78 -9.84 16.50
C ALA A 332 7.25 -10.17 16.26
N HIS A 333 7.90 -10.54 17.35
CA HIS A 333 9.29 -10.97 17.38
C HIS A 333 9.35 -12.41 17.87
N ILE A 334 10.01 -13.28 17.09
CA ILE A 334 10.20 -14.68 17.43
C ILE A 334 11.68 -14.88 17.71
N PHE A 335 11.99 -15.20 18.94
CA PHE A 335 13.35 -15.53 19.36
C PHE A 335 13.53 -17.03 19.32
N MET A 336 14.62 -17.51 18.68
CA MET A 336 14.78 -18.94 18.40
C MET A 336 16.24 -19.36 18.30
N THR A 337 16.46 -20.65 18.26
CA THR A 337 17.71 -21.27 17.90
C THR A 337 17.84 -21.42 16.37
N GLN A 338 19.03 -21.68 15.87
CA GLN A 338 19.27 -21.79 14.43
C GLN A 338 18.50 -22.92 13.76
N ASP A 339 18.36 -24.05 14.45
CA ASP A 339 17.63 -25.22 13.95
C ASP A 339 16.10 -25.00 13.87
N GLN A 340 15.56 -23.99 14.55
CA GLN A 340 14.13 -23.64 14.54
C GLN A 340 13.74 -22.69 13.40
N ILE A 341 14.69 -22.09 12.68
CA ILE A 341 14.43 -21.03 11.66
C ILE A 341 13.40 -21.48 10.62
N THR A 342 13.62 -22.62 9.99
CA THR A 342 12.77 -23.11 8.91
C THR A 342 11.34 -23.35 9.38
N ASP A 343 11.16 -23.98 10.54
CA ASP A 343 9.84 -24.28 11.08
C ASP A 343 9.06 -23.03 11.48
N GLU A 344 9.75 -22.02 12.07
CA GLU A 344 9.12 -20.75 12.43
C GLU A 344 8.73 -19.95 11.19
N ILE A 345 9.56 -19.87 10.15
CA ILE A 345 9.20 -19.23 8.88
C ILE A 345 7.98 -19.90 8.24
N LYS A 346 7.93 -21.24 8.23
CA LYS A 346 6.77 -21.99 7.75
C LYS A 346 5.51 -21.71 8.60
N GLY A 347 5.66 -21.62 9.91
CA GLY A 347 4.58 -21.27 10.83
C GLY A 347 3.99 -19.89 10.53
N VAL A 348 4.84 -18.87 10.39
CA VAL A 348 4.42 -17.51 10.05
C VAL A 348 3.79 -17.45 8.66
N THR A 349 4.36 -18.16 7.67
CA THR A 349 3.81 -18.18 6.31
C THR A 349 2.40 -18.81 6.28
N ARG A 350 2.17 -19.90 7.05
CA ARG A 350 0.82 -20.47 7.20
C ARG A 350 -0.16 -19.49 7.83
N LEU A 351 0.28 -18.74 8.85
CA LEU A 351 -0.56 -17.74 9.52
C LEU A 351 -0.93 -16.60 8.57
N ILE A 352 0.02 -16.08 7.78
CA ILE A 352 -0.23 -15.05 6.76
C ILE A 352 -1.21 -15.57 5.71
N ASN A 353 -1.03 -16.80 5.23
CA ASN A 353 -1.93 -17.43 4.26
C ASN A 353 -3.36 -17.57 4.81
N GLU A 354 -3.53 -17.96 6.07
CA GLU A 354 -4.84 -18.02 6.74
C GLU A 354 -5.50 -16.64 6.77
N VAL A 355 -4.75 -15.63 7.21
CA VAL A 355 -5.25 -14.24 7.25
C VAL A 355 -5.72 -13.78 5.88
N TYR A 356 -4.90 -13.91 4.85
CA TYR A 356 -5.27 -13.42 3.52
C TYR A 356 -6.43 -14.20 2.91
N SER A 357 -6.45 -15.52 3.11
CA SER A 357 -7.56 -16.38 2.67
C SER A 357 -8.87 -15.99 3.35
N GLN A 358 -8.85 -15.58 4.63
CA GLN A 358 -10.04 -15.13 5.35
C GLN A 358 -10.71 -13.92 4.68
N PHE A 359 -9.93 -13.00 4.12
CA PHE A 359 -10.45 -11.82 3.42
C PHE A 359 -10.64 -12.03 1.91
N GLY A 360 -10.25 -13.17 1.37
CA GLY A 360 -10.35 -13.48 -0.06
C GLY A 360 -9.27 -12.82 -0.91
N PHE A 361 -8.09 -12.57 -0.33
CA PHE A 361 -6.94 -12.08 -1.06
C PHE A 361 -6.08 -13.21 -1.64
N ASP A 362 -5.69 -13.03 -2.90
CA ASP A 362 -4.53 -13.71 -3.47
C ASP A 362 -3.26 -12.91 -3.17
N TYR A 363 -2.10 -13.58 -3.19
CA TYR A 363 -0.82 -12.91 -2.98
C TYR A 363 0.31 -13.55 -3.78
N PHE A 364 1.41 -12.83 -3.95
CA PHE A 364 2.68 -13.35 -4.41
C PHE A 364 3.79 -12.99 -3.42
N VAL A 365 4.93 -13.65 -3.54
CA VAL A 365 6.02 -13.59 -2.56
C VAL A 365 7.28 -13.03 -3.22
N GLU A 366 7.96 -12.13 -2.53
CA GLU A 366 9.28 -11.62 -2.89
C GLU A 366 10.29 -11.94 -1.79
N LEU A 367 11.50 -12.36 -2.20
CA LEU A 367 12.66 -12.50 -1.33
C LEU A 367 13.60 -11.32 -1.59
N SER A 368 13.68 -10.41 -0.62
CA SER A 368 14.50 -9.21 -0.71
C SER A 368 15.85 -9.42 -0.03
N THR A 369 16.93 -9.13 -0.78
CA THR A 369 18.30 -9.37 -0.34
C THR A 369 18.97 -8.10 0.20
N ARG A 370 20.27 -8.17 0.48
CA ARG A 370 21.05 -7.15 1.17
C ARG A 370 21.06 -5.79 0.45
N PRO A 371 20.68 -4.67 1.12
CA PRO A 371 20.87 -3.31 0.59
C PRO A 371 22.31 -2.80 0.78
N GLU A 372 22.68 -1.71 0.09
CA GLU A 372 23.99 -1.08 0.22
C GLU A 372 24.25 -0.58 1.65
N ASP A 373 23.27 0.11 2.24
CA ASP A 373 23.34 0.54 3.66
C ASP A 373 22.81 -0.56 4.55
N SER A 374 23.72 -1.37 5.10
CA SER A 374 23.36 -2.53 5.91
C SER A 374 24.40 -2.84 6.98
N MET A 375 23.94 -3.46 8.08
CA MET A 375 24.79 -3.96 9.16
C MET A 375 25.15 -5.44 8.95
N GLY A 376 26.22 -5.90 9.60
CA GLY A 376 26.62 -7.30 9.69
C GLY A 376 27.59 -7.76 8.64
N SER A 377 28.12 -8.97 8.83
CA SER A 377 29.07 -9.61 7.93
C SER A 377 28.42 -10.21 6.70
N ASP A 378 29.22 -10.52 5.68
CA ASP A 378 28.74 -11.20 4.46
C ASP A 378 28.23 -12.60 4.81
N GLU A 379 28.89 -13.29 5.75
CA GLU A 379 28.51 -14.62 6.21
C GLU A 379 27.13 -14.63 6.90
N ASP A 380 26.86 -13.63 7.76
CA ASP A 380 25.55 -13.48 8.42
C ASP A 380 24.45 -13.28 7.40
N TRP A 381 24.69 -12.41 6.40
CA TRP A 381 23.74 -12.14 5.33
C TRP A 381 23.47 -13.35 4.43
N GLU A 382 24.52 -14.09 4.08
CA GLU A 382 24.39 -15.32 3.30
C GLU A 382 23.59 -16.38 4.07
N MET A 383 23.91 -16.58 5.35
CA MET A 383 23.20 -17.52 6.23
C MET A 383 21.73 -17.15 6.36
N ALA A 384 21.42 -15.87 6.61
CA ALA A 384 20.05 -15.39 6.76
C ALA A 384 19.26 -15.53 5.45
N THR A 385 19.84 -15.11 4.32
CA THR A 385 19.20 -15.20 3.00
C THR A 385 18.93 -16.66 2.62
N ASN A 386 19.88 -17.55 2.86
CA ASN A 386 19.72 -18.99 2.60
C ASN A 386 18.65 -19.61 3.53
N GLY A 387 18.57 -19.17 4.79
CA GLY A 387 17.52 -19.62 5.71
C GLY A 387 16.12 -19.29 5.20
N LEU A 388 15.90 -18.07 4.70
CA LEU A 388 14.63 -17.66 4.09
C LEU A 388 14.35 -18.43 2.78
N ARG A 389 15.36 -18.56 1.91
CA ARG A 389 15.25 -19.27 0.63
C ARG A 389 14.88 -20.73 0.83
N ASN A 390 15.61 -21.43 1.71
CA ASN A 390 15.37 -22.84 2.00
C ASN A 390 13.93 -23.10 2.49
N ALA A 391 13.42 -22.23 3.38
CA ALA A 391 12.05 -22.34 3.86
C ALA A 391 11.02 -22.18 2.71
N LEU A 392 11.22 -21.20 1.81
CA LEU A 392 10.34 -21.01 0.66
C LEU A 392 10.39 -22.21 -0.31
N ASP A 393 11.59 -22.72 -0.59
CA ASP A 393 11.81 -23.86 -1.47
C ASP A 393 11.19 -25.14 -0.90
N GLU A 394 11.34 -25.43 0.40
CA GLU A 394 10.74 -26.56 1.08
C GLU A 394 9.21 -26.50 1.11
N MET A 395 8.63 -25.29 1.13
CA MET A 395 7.19 -25.09 1.02
C MET A 395 6.68 -25.17 -0.42
N GLY A 396 7.57 -25.23 -1.41
CA GLY A 396 7.22 -25.19 -2.84
C GLY A 396 6.60 -23.87 -3.29
N LEU A 397 6.86 -22.77 -2.59
CA LEU A 397 6.34 -21.46 -2.93
C LEU A 397 7.16 -20.84 -4.07
N LYS A 398 6.43 -20.27 -5.04
CA LYS A 398 7.06 -19.45 -6.08
C LYS A 398 7.30 -18.05 -5.53
N TYR A 399 8.51 -17.54 -5.72
CA TYR A 399 8.88 -16.20 -5.30
C TYR A 399 9.74 -15.50 -6.34
N ILE A 400 9.80 -14.17 -6.25
CA ILE A 400 10.65 -13.30 -7.06
C ILE A 400 11.80 -12.85 -6.14
N VAL A 401 13.02 -12.83 -6.66
CA VAL A 401 14.16 -12.26 -5.92
C VAL A 401 14.23 -10.77 -6.23
N ASN A 402 14.14 -9.95 -5.18
CA ASN A 402 14.26 -8.49 -5.24
C ASN A 402 15.60 -8.09 -4.60
N GLU A 403 16.61 -7.85 -5.45
CA GLU A 403 17.96 -7.57 -4.98
C GLU A 403 18.06 -6.17 -4.38
N GLY A 404 18.65 -6.07 -3.19
CA GLY A 404 18.95 -4.80 -2.54
C GLY A 404 17.79 -4.16 -1.75
N ASP A 405 16.64 -4.82 -1.63
CA ASP A 405 15.46 -4.27 -0.94
C ASP A 405 15.26 -4.83 0.50
N GLY A 406 16.25 -5.50 1.06
CA GLY A 406 16.23 -5.99 2.44
C GLY A 406 16.21 -4.85 3.47
N ALA A 407 15.94 -5.18 4.74
CA ALA A 407 16.12 -4.24 5.83
C ALA A 407 17.64 -4.04 6.12
N PHE A 408 18.00 -2.93 6.75
CA PHE A 408 19.41 -2.66 7.06
C PHE A 408 20.05 -3.73 8.01
N TYR A 409 19.23 -4.51 8.71
CA TYR A 409 19.63 -5.54 9.66
C TYR A 409 19.40 -6.98 9.18
N GLY A 410 18.74 -7.21 8.05
CA GLY A 410 18.54 -8.57 7.54
C GLY A 410 17.66 -8.66 6.28
N PRO A 411 17.74 -9.81 5.58
CA PRO A 411 16.90 -10.10 4.43
C PRO A 411 15.44 -10.32 4.84
N LYS A 412 14.52 -10.19 3.89
CA LYS A 412 13.09 -10.31 4.17
C LYS A 412 12.34 -11.09 3.09
N ILE A 413 11.26 -11.73 3.51
CA ILE A 413 10.20 -12.23 2.64
C ILE A 413 9.05 -11.24 2.72
N ASP A 414 8.64 -10.67 1.60
CA ASP A 414 7.49 -9.78 1.48
C ASP A 414 6.32 -10.49 0.81
N PHE A 415 5.13 -10.32 1.38
CA PHE A 415 3.88 -10.84 0.87
C PHE A 415 3.08 -9.69 0.28
N HIS A 416 2.92 -9.71 -1.04
CA HIS A 416 2.17 -8.72 -1.79
C HIS A 416 0.78 -9.24 -2.07
N LEU A 417 -0.21 -8.78 -1.32
CA LEU A 417 -1.59 -9.14 -1.54
C LEU A 417 -2.15 -8.44 -2.79
N ARG A 418 -3.06 -9.11 -3.48
CA ARG A 418 -3.78 -8.57 -4.64
C ARG A 418 -5.23 -8.33 -4.27
N ASP A 419 -5.68 -7.09 -4.45
CA ASP A 419 -7.08 -6.72 -4.19
C ASP A 419 -8.04 -7.15 -5.31
N SER A 420 -9.35 -6.93 -5.09
CA SER A 420 -10.42 -7.34 -6.01
C SER A 420 -10.39 -6.67 -7.39
N ILE A 421 -9.57 -5.63 -7.58
CA ILE A 421 -9.36 -4.95 -8.85
C ILE A 421 -7.94 -5.11 -9.41
N GLY A 422 -7.17 -6.04 -8.82
CA GLY A 422 -5.85 -6.46 -9.31
C GLY A 422 -4.67 -5.59 -8.87
N ARG A 423 -4.85 -4.60 -7.98
CA ARG A 423 -3.74 -3.81 -7.42
C ARG A 423 -3.01 -4.62 -6.35
N THR A 424 -1.71 -4.39 -6.22
CA THR A 424 -0.85 -5.09 -5.27
C THR A 424 -0.46 -4.19 -4.09
N TRP A 425 -0.42 -4.79 -2.88
CA TRP A 425 -0.12 -4.11 -1.64
C TRP A 425 0.81 -4.96 -0.78
N GLN A 426 2.01 -4.46 -0.50
CA GLN A 426 2.89 -5.09 0.48
C GLN A 426 2.29 -4.94 1.88
N CYS A 427 2.00 -6.06 2.54
CA CYS A 427 1.42 -6.12 3.88
C CYS A 427 2.22 -7.04 4.80
N GLY A 428 2.16 -8.35 4.58
CA GLY A 428 2.92 -9.31 5.37
C GLY A 428 4.41 -9.26 5.07
N THR A 429 5.22 -9.41 6.10
CA THR A 429 6.68 -9.44 5.98
C THR A 429 7.27 -10.38 7.03
N ILE A 430 8.29 -11.13 6.66
CA ILE A 430 9.14 -11.93 7.56
C ILE A 430 10.57 -11.47 7.35
N GLN A 431 11.23 -10.99 8.40
CA GLN A 431 12.61 -10.52 8.37
C GLN A 431 13.44 -11.35 9.33
N LEU A 432 14.53 -11.93 8.86
CA LEU A 432 15.43 -12.73 9.67
C LEU A 432 16.63 -11.88 10.10
N ASP A 433 16.86 -11.78 11.40
CA ASP A 433 17.78 -10.85 12.02
C ASP A 433 18.75 -11.56 12.98
N PHE A 434 20.04 -11.45 12.68
CA PHE A 434 21.15 -11.89 13.53
C PHE A 434 21.82 -10.71 14.26
N GLN A 435 21.53 -9.46 13.87
CA GLN A 435 22.27 -8.27 14.26
C GLN A 435 21.75 -7.63 15.55
N ILE A 436 20.45 -7.39 15.64
CA ILE A 436 19.85 -6.74 16.82
C ILE A 436 20.03 -7.58 18.08
N PRO A 437 19.80 -8.91 18.10
CA PRO A 437 20.13 -9.72 19.26
C PRO A 437 21.59 -9.64 19.70
N GLN A 438 22.54 -9.56 18.77
CA GLN A 438 23.95 -9.39 19.06
C GLN A 438 24.26 -8.02 19.67
N ARG A 439 23.75 -6.94 19.10
CA ARG A 439 23.96 -5.57 19.59
C ARG A 439 23.38 -5.34 21.00
N PHE A 440 22.29 -6.03 21.32
CA PHE A 440 21.70 -6.01 22.66
C PHE A 440 22.33 -7.02 23.63
N GLU A 441 23.33 -7.78 23.18
CA GLU A 441 23.96 -8.86 23.97
C GLU A 441 22.92 -9.82 24.56
N ALA A 442 21.87 -10.14 23.77
CA ALA A 442 20.86 -11.08 24.17
C ALA A 442 21.44 -12.50 24.26
N GLU A 443 21.06 -13.25 25.29
CA GLU A 443 21.61 -14.59 25.53
C GLU A 443 20.51 -15.57 25.94
N TYR A 444 20.74 -16.84 25.66
CA TYR A 444 20.04 -17.96 26.27
C TYR A 444 21.04 -19.04 26.70
N VAL A 445 20.67 -19.83 27.68
CA VAL A 445 21.47 -20.99 28.09
C VAL A 445 21.09 -22.17 27.21
N ALA A 446 22.06 -22.70 26.46
CA ALA A 446 21.89 -23.85 25.59
C ALA A 446 21.84 -25.17 26.40
N GLU A 447 21.54 -26.28 25.75
CA GLU A 447 21.44 -27.60 26.37
C GLU A 447 22.76 -28.06 26.99
N ASP A 448 23.88 -27.67 26.39
CA ASP A 448 25.25 -27.92 26.89
C ASP A 448 25.65 -26.98 28.05
N GLY A 449 24.77 -26.11 28.52
CA GLY A 449 25.05 -25.14 29.59
C GLY A 449 25.80 -23.89 29.12
N THR A 450 26.18 -23.79 27.86
CA THR A 450 26.85 -22.59 27.31
C THR A 450 25.84 -21.48 27.01
N LYS A 451 26.30 -20.23 27.03
CA LYS A 451 25.51 -19.08 26.61
C LYS A 451 25.62 -18.89 25.11
N LYS A 452 24.47 -18.78 24.43
CA LYS A 452 24.39 -18.55 23.00
C LYS A 452 23.49 -17.36 22.68
N ARG A 453 23.67 -16.79 21.49
CA ARG A 453 22.83 -15.71 20.96
C ARG A 453 21.57 -16.28 20.31
N PRO A 454 20.37 -15.77 20.62
CA PRO A 454 19.19 -16.13 19.86
C PRO A 454 19.23 -15.45 18.49
N ILE A 455 18.52 -16.06 17.54
CA ILE A 455 18.19 -15.46 16.25
C ILE A 455 16.78 -14.90 16.40
N MET A 456 16.47 -13.81 15.69
CA MET A 456 15.18 -13.15 15.77
C MET A 456 14.51 -13.07 14.41
N ILE A 457 13.21 -13.39 14.36
CA ILE A 457 12.34 -13.02 13.26
C ILE A 457 11.51 -11.81 13.68
N HIS A 458 11.50 -10.77 12.83
CA HIS A 458 10.48 -9.74 12.86
C HIS A 458 9.40 -10.10 11.86
N ARG A 459 8.14 -10.02 12.22
CA ARG A 459 7.08 -10.32 11.28
C ARG A 459 5.80 -9.54 11.54
N VAL A 460 5.08 -9.27 10.46
CA VAL A 460 3.73 -8.71 10.43
C VAL A 460 2.86 -9.54 9.49
N CYS A 461 1.55 -9.62 9.77
CA CYS A 461 0.56 -10.24 8.89
C CYS A 461 -0.23 -9.16 8.13
N PHE A 462 -0.80 -8.20 8.84
CA PHE A 462 -1.50 -7.04 8.27
C PHE A 462 -0.53 -5.94 7.83
N GLY A 463 0.61 -5.81 8.51
CA GLY A 463 1.54 -4.70 8.41
C GLY A 463 1.10 -3.53 9.28
N SER A 464 0.42 -2.55 8.70
CA SER A 464 -0.29 -1.49 9.41
C SER A 464 -1.78 -1.80 9.43
N ILE A 465 -2.40 -1.81 10.61
CA ILE A 465 -3.85 -2.00 10.75
C ILE A 465 -4.61 -0.92 9.96
N GLU A 466 -4.14 0.32 10.01
CA GLU A 466 -4.72 1.45 9.28
C GLU A 466 -4.68 1.22 7.76
N ARG A 467 -3.52 0.82 7.24
CA ARG A 467 -3.35 0.49 5.81
C ARG A 467 -4.23 -0.68 5.41
N PHE A 468 -4.27 -1.73 6.22
CA PHE A 468 -5.09 -2.90 5.96
C PHE A 468 -6.59 -2.57 5.96
N ILE A 469 -7.06 -1.70 6.87
CA ILE A 469 -8.44 -1.16 6.85
C ILE A 469 -8.69 -0.40 5.55
N GLY A 470 -7.76 0.45 5.11
CA GLY A 470 -7.86 1.14 3.83
C GLY A 470 -8.03 0.18 2.65
N ILE A 471 -7.22 -0.88 2.61
CA ILE A 471 -7.30 -1.95 1.60
C ILE A 471 -8.64 -2.68 1.68
N LEU A 472 -9.14 -3.03 2.88
CA LEU A 472 -10.44 -3.68 3.05
C LEU A 472 -11.61 -2.80 2.58
N ILE A 473 -11.58 -1.50 2.88
CA ILE A 473 -12.61 -0.56 2.39
C ILE A 473 -12.68 -0.59 0.86
N GLU A 474 -11.53 -0.57 0.18
CA GLU A 474 -11.45 -0.59 -1.28
C GLU A 474 -11.77 -1.97 -1.86
N HIS A 475 -11.28 -3.06 -1.23
CA HIS A 475 -11.54 -4.44 -1.65
C HIS A 475 -13.04 -4.76 -1.62
N PHE A 476 -13.70 -4.46 -0.52
CA PHE A 476 -15.14 -4.68 -0.36
C PHE A 476 -16.01 -3.54 -0.91
N ALA A 477 -15.42 -2.45 -1.44
CA ALA A 477 -16.14 -1.24 -1.82
C ALA A 477 -17.07 -0.72 -0.69
N GLY A 478 -16.61 -0.84 0.57
CA GLY A 478 -17.36 -0.51 1.78
C GLY A 478 -18.46 -1.51 2.18
N LYS A 479 -18.70 -2.55 1.37
CA LYS A 479 -19.68 -3.61 1.64
C LYS A 479 -19.08 -4.73 2.47
N PHE A 480 -18.68 -4.43 3.69
CA PHE A 480 -18.06 -5.41 4.56
C PHE A 480 -18.93 -6.66 4.76
N PRO A 481 -18.33 -7.87 4.91
CA PRO A 481 -19.03 -9.06 5.38
C PRO A 481 -19.64 -8.81 6.77
N VAL A 482 -20.64 -9.59 7.12
CA VAL A 482 -21.44 -9.39 8.36
C VAL A 482 -20.57 -9.27 9.61
N TRP A 483 -19.56 -10.13 9.74
CA TRP A 483 -18.67 -10.16 10.90
C TRP A 483 -17.79 -8.90 11.05
N LEU A 484 -17.43 -8.24 9.93
CA LEU A 484 -16.64 -7.01 9.90
C LEU A 484 -17.49 -5.73 9.94
N ALA A 485 -18.74 -5.80 9.52
CA ALA A 485 -19.58 -4.61 9.37
C ALA A 485 -19.73 -3.85 10.70
N PRO A 486 -19.42 -2.55 10.77
CA PRO A 486 -19.59 -1.76 11.99
C PRO A 486 -21.03 -1.77 12.52
N VAL A 487 -21.99 -1.77 11.60
CA VAL A 487 -23.42 -1.98 11.85
C VAL A 487 -23.85 -3.19 11.04
N GLN A 488 -24.28 -4.25 11.71
CA GLN A 488 -24.70 -5.51 11.06
C GLN A 488 -26.15 -5.47 10.65
N VAL A 489 -26.99 -4.83 11.48
CA VAL A 489 -28.43 -4.77 11.32
C VAL A 489 -28.93 -3.35 11.57
N LYS A 490 -29.79 -2.82 10.68
CA LYS A 490 -30.53 -1.58 10.90
C LYS A 490 -32.00 -1.89 11.06
N VAL A 491 -32.58 -1.53 12.19
CA VAL A 491 -34.00 -1.67 12.47
C VAL A 491 -34.72 -0.42 11.98
N ILE A 492 -35.69 -0.58 11.10
CA ILE A 492 -36.40 0.50 10.40
C ILE A 492 -37.90 0.40 10.68
N PRO A 493 -38.43 1.15 11.67
CA PRO A 493 -39.85 1.26 11.85
C PRO A 493 -40.50 2.00 10.67
N VAL A 494 -41.62 1.46 10.18
CA VAL A 494 -42.37 2.05 9.04
C VAL A 494 -43.04 3.36 9.45
N SER A 495 -43.54 3.42 10.70
CA SER A 495 -44.23 4.58 11.27
C SER A 495 -44.03 4.64 12.77
N GLU A 496 -44.47 5.74 13.40
CA GLU A 496 -44.44 5.91 14.86
C GLU A 496 -45.17 4.78 15.60
N LYS A 497 -46.26 4.25 15.01
CA LYS A 497 -47.04 3.15 15.61
C LYS A 497 -46.25 1.83 15.75
N SER A 498 -45.24 1.62 14.91
CA SER A 498 -44.35 0.44 14.99
C SER A 498 -43.10 0.69 15.79
N MET A 499 -42.87 1.89 16.35
CA MET A 499 -41.64 2.25 17.06
C MET A 499 -41.42 1.43 18.32
N GLU A 500 -42.46 1.18 19.11
CA GLU A 500 -42.36 0.37 20.35
C GLU A 500 -41.92 -1.06 20.03
N TYR A 501 -42.53 -1.68 19.01
CA TYR A 501 -42.13 -3.00 18.55
C TYR A 501 -40.70 -3.02 18.01
N ALA A 502 -40.35 -2.02 17.19
CA ALA A 502 -38.99 -1.88 16.66
C ALA A 502 -37.95 -1.70 17.77
N GLN A 503 -38.29 -0.97 18.83
CA GLN A 503 -37.42 -0.84 20.00
C GLN A 503 -37.21 -2.20 20.68
N GLY A 504 -38.26 -2.99 20.85
CA GLY A 504 -38.17 -4.34 21.45
C GLY A 504 -37.28 -5.30 20.61
N VAL A 505 -37.39 -5.23 19.28
CA VAL A 505 -36.53 -5.99 18.35
C VAL A 505 -35.07 -5.52 18.47
N TYR A 506 -34.83 -4.21 18.47
CA TYR A 506 -33.50 -3.62 18.64
C TYR A 506 -32.84 -4.08 19.94
N ASP A 507 -33.58 -4.05 21.06
CA ASP A 507 -33.05 -4.44 22.38
C ASP A 507 -32.67 -5.93 22.42
N GLN A 508 -33.47 -6.80 21.79
CA GLN A 508 -33.13 -8.23 21.68
C GLN A 508 -31.88 -8.47 20.83
N LEU A 509 -31.75 -7.81 19.67
CA LEU A 509 -30.57 -7.90 18.84
C LEU A 509 -29.32 -7.44 19.58
N LYS A 510 -29.41 -6.32 20.30
CA LYS A 510 -28.32 -5.77 21.09
C LYS A 510 -27.93 -6.69 22.25
N ALA A 511 -28.92 -7.25 22.96
CA ALA A 511 -28.68 -8.24 24.02
C ALA A 511 -28.01 -9.51 23.50
N ALA A 512 -28.27 -9.88 22.24
CA ALA A 512 -27.62 -11.00 21.56
C ALA A 512 -26.18 -10.68 21.08
N GLY A 513 -25.67 -9.45 21.28
CA GLY A 513 -24.34 -9.01 20.86
C GLY A 513 -24.24 -8.60 19.39
N ILE A 514 -25.37 -8.41 18.70
CA ILE A 514 -25.39 -7.96 17.30
C ILE A 514 -25.28 -6.44 17.26
N ARG A 515 -24.34 -5.92 16.45
CA ARG A 515 -24.12 -4.48 16.23
C ARG A 515 -25.29 -3.90 15.44
N THR A 516 -26.22 -3.26 16.15
CA THR A 516 -27.51 -2.83 15.60
C THR A 516 -27.72 -1.33 15.80
N GLU A 517 -28.33 -0.68 14.81
CA GLU A 517 -28.86 0.69 14.90
C GLU A 517 -30.39 0.68 14.73
N LEU A 518 -31.09 1.53 15.49
CA LEU A 518 -32.51 1.80 15.32
C LEU A 518 -32.69 3.17 14.65
N ASP A 519 -33.37 3.19 13.51
CA ASP A 519 -33.67 4.43 12.79
C ASP A 519 -34.88 5.15 13.41
N ARG A 520 -34.60 6.20 14.17
CA ARG A 520 -35.60 7.02 14.86
C ARG A 520 -36.03 8.27 14.08
N LYS A 521 -35.51 8.45 12.83
CA LYS A 521 -35.82 9.64 12.04
C LYS A 521 -37.27 9.62 11.61
N ASP A 522 -37.92 10.78 11.62
CA ASP A 522 -39.25 10.96 11.09
C ASP A 522 -39.18 11.18 9.56
N GLU A 523 -38.96 10.07 8.84
CA GLU A 523 -38.79 10.03 7.40
C GLU A 523 -39.53 8.84 6.79
N LYS A 524 -39.86 8.95 5.50
CA LYS A 524 -40.52 7.87 4.76
C LYS A 524 -39.66 6.60 4.74
N VAL A 525 -40.29 5.44 4.90
CA VAL A 525 -39.61 4.13 4.94
C VAL A 525 -38.68 3.90 3.75
N GLY A 526 -39.09 4.30 2.54
CA GLY A 526 -38.24 4.20 1.34
C GLY A 526 -36.96 5.02 1.43
N TYR A 527 -37.00 6.19 2.07
CA TYR A 527 -35.83 7.01 2.32
C TYR A 527 -34.89 6.34 3.36
N LYS A 528 -35.44 5.83 4.46
CA LYS A 528 -34.69 5.11 5.49
C LYS A 528 -33.97 3.88 4.93
N ILE A 529 -34.66 3.08 4.09
CA ILE A 529 -34.08 1.92 3.40
C ILE A 529 -32.92 2.37 2.49
N ARG A 530 -33.14 3.43 1.70
CA ARG A 530 -32.09 3.97 0.81
C ARG A 530 -30.87 4.45 1.60
N GLN A 531 -31.06 5.12 2.75
CA GLN A 531 -29.96 5.55 3.61
C GLN A 531 -29.18 4.35 4.15
N ALA A 532 -29.85 3.32 4.65
CA ALA A 532 -29.21 2.09 5.11
C ALA A 532 -28.42 1.37 3.99
N GLN A 533 -28.92 1.40 2.76
CA GLN A 533 -28.18 0.88 1.60
C GLN A 533 -26.95 1.71 1.25
N LEU A 534 -27.01 3.04 1.36
CA LEU A 534 -25.85 3.93 1.17
C LEU A 534 -24.80 3.71 2.27
N GLU A 535 -25.24 3.48 3.50
CA GLU A 535 -24.38 3.11 4.64
C GLU A 535 -23.82 1.67 4.53
N LYS A 536 -24.19 0.92 3.48
CA LYS A 536 -23.72 -0.47 3.22
C LYS A 536 -24.04 -1.46 4.33
N VAL A 537 -25.10 -1.23 5.10
CA VAL A 537 -25.52 -2.14 6.19
C VAL A 537 -25.94 -3.50 5.61
N PRO A 538 -25.42 -4.64 6.11
CA PRO A 538 -25.74 -5.97 5.60
C PRO A 538 -27.23 -6.31 5.62
N PHE A 539 -27.91 -6.03 6.75
CA PHE A 539 -29.32 -6.35 6.93
C PHE A 539 -30.13 -5.15 7.41
N MET A 540 -31.35 -5.05 6.92
CA MET A 540 -32.37 -4.09 7.34
C MET A 540 -33.60 -4.86 7.77
N LEU A 541 -34.13 -4.57 8.97
CA LEU A 541 -35.41 -5.10 9.46
C LEU A 541 -36.46 -4.02 9.31
N VAL A 542 -37.37 -4.19 8.37
CA VAL A 542 -38.47 -3.24 8.12
C VAL A 542 -39.69 -3.71 8.89
N LEU A 543 -40.12 -2.89 9.85
CA LEU A 543 -41.13 -3.28 10.84
C LEU A 543 -42.33 -2.34 10.79
N GLY A 544 -43.44 -2.86 10.37
CA GLY A 544 -44.76 -2.17 10.33
C GLY A 544 -45.72 -2.72 11.38
N GLU A 545 -46.98 -2.25 11.31
CA GLU A 545 -48.03 -2.72 12.21
C GLU A 545 -48.35 -4.22 12.03
N LYS A 546 -48.17 -4.75 10.81
CA LYS A 546 -48.35 -6.19 10.52
C LYS A 546 -47.31 -7.04 11.22
N GLU A 547 -46.03 -6.69 11.09
CA GLU A 547 -44.93 -7.39 11.76
C GLU A 547 -45.13 -7.35 13.27
N ALA A 548 -45.53 -6.20 13.83
CA ALA A 548 -45.82 -6.02 15.23
C ALA A 548 -46.99 -6.93 15.70
N ALA A 549 -48.05 -7.04 14.95
CA ALA A 549 -49.22 -7.87 15.26
C ALA A 549 -48.90 -9.38 15.20
N GLU A 550 -48.04 -9.80 14.27
CA GLU A 550 -47.65 -11.19 14.07
C GLU A 550 -46.41 -11.63 14.90
N GLY A 551 -45.75 -10.67 15.55
CA GLY A 551 -44.48 -10.93 16.27
C GLY A 551 -43.35 -11.38 15.36
N LYS A 552 -43.36 -10.96 14.10
CA LYS A 552 -42.39 -11.33 13.04
C LYS A 552 -41.55 -10.13 12.62
N ILE A 553 -40.54 -10.39 11.80
CA ILE A 553 -39.70 -9.36 11.17
C ILE A 553 -39.70 -9.53 9.66
N THR A 554 -39.65 -8.43 8.90
CA THR A 554 -39.38 -8.46 7.47
C THR A 554 -37.92 -8.11 7.24
N VAL A 555 -37.17 -9.03 6.67
CA VAL A 555 -35.72 -8.95 6.47
C VAL A 555 -35.39 -8.51 5.04
N ARG A 556 -34.53 -7.51 4.91
CA ARG A 556 -33.91 -7.12 3.64
C ARG A 556 -32.41 -7.24 3.72
N SER A 557 -31.80 -7.88 2.74
CA SER A 557 -30.35 -7.95 2.59
C SER A 557 -29.87 -6.84 1.68
N ARG A 558 -28.72 -6.26 1.99
CA ARG A 558 -28.00 -5.32 1.12
C ARG A 558 -27.74 -5.92 -0.27
N ASP A 559 -27.37 -7.20 -0.33
CA ASP A 559 -26.88 -7.83 -1.54
C ASP A 559 -27.96 -8.65 -2.28
N LYS A 560 -28.94 -9.20 -1.57
CA LYS A 560 -29.99 -10.07 -2.13
C LYS A 560 -31.39 -9.44 -2.19
N GLY A 561 -31.54 -8.22 -1.67
CA GLY A 561 -32.83 -7.53 -1.63
C GLY A 561 -33.77 -8.07 -0.56
N ASP A 562 -35.07 -8.16 -0.87
CA ASP A 562 -36.10 -8.63 0.06
C ASP A 562 -35.99 -10.15 0.31
N LEU A 563 -35.81 -10.54 1.56
CA LEU A 563 -35.74 -11.96 1.98
C LEU A 563 -37.07 -12.45 2.58
N GLY A 564 -38.05 -11.56 2.74
CA GLY A 564 -39.37 -11.88 3.27
C GLY A 564 -39.45 -11.88 4.80
N VAL A 565 -40.51 -12.50 5.31
CA VAL A 565 -40.84 -12.55 6.74
C VAL A 565 -40.11 -13.71 7.43
N ALA A 566 -39.58 -13.44 8.63
CA ALA A 566 -38.85 -14.41 9.43
C ALA A 566 -39.14 -14.28 10.93
N ASP A 567 -38.73 -15.29 11.70
CA ASP A 567 -38.67 -15.23 13.14
C ASP A 567 -37.41 -14.50 13.61
N LEU A 568 -37.54 -13.61 14.57
CA LEU A 568 -36.41 -12.87 15.13
C LEU A 568 -35.34 -13.79 15.72
N SER A 569 -35.75 -14.85 16.43
CA SER A 569 -34.82 -15.81 17.05
C SER A 569 -33.98 -16.57 15.99
N THR A 570 -34.58 -16.98 14.89
CA THR A 570 -33.89 -17.62 13.78
C THR A 570 -32.90 -16.65 13.12
N PHE A 571 -33.35 -15.42 12.85
CA PHE A 571 -32.50 -14.39 12.28
C PHE A 571 -31.28 -14.06 13.19
N ILE A 572 -31.48 -13.96 14.50
CA ILE A 572 -30.40 -13.77 15.47
C ILE A 572 -29.38 -14.92 15.37
N ALA A 573 -29.86 -16.17 15.33
CA ALA A 573 -29.01 -17.34 15.23
C ALA A 573 -28.17 -17.33 13.93
N ASP A 574 -28.80 -16.96 12.82
CA ASP A 574 -28.13 -16.85 11.52
C ASP A 574 -27.05 -15.78 11.49
N VAL A 575 -27.33 -14.57 12.00
CA VAL A 575 -26.36 -13.47 12.06
C VAL A 575 -25.19 -13.83 12.99
N LYS A 576 -25.45 -14.48 14.12
CA LYS A 576 -24.40 -14.97 15.04
C LYS A 576 -23.51 -16.01 14.33
N LYS A 577 -24.12 -16.98 13.67
CA LYS A 577 -23.38 -17.99 12.91
C LYS A 577 -22.48 -17.34 11.85
N MET A 578 -23.00 -16.43 11.02
CA MET A 578 -22.21 -15.68 10.02
C MET A 578 -21.04 -14.92 10.66
N THR A 579 -21.24 -14.40 11.86
CA THR A 579 -20.20 -13.67 12.61
C THR A 579 -19.14 -14.62 13.18
N GLU A 580 -19.55 -15.74 13.76
CA GLU A 580 -18.65 -16.75 14.35
C GLU A 580 -17.84 -17.49 13.30
N THR A 581 -18.48 -17.87 12.17
CA THR A 581 -17.82 -18.55 11.05
C THR A 581 -17.06 -17.58 10.13
N ARG A 582 -17.19 -16.28 10.34
CA ARG A 582 -16.60 -15.22 9.51
C ARG A 582 -16.89 -15.39 8.02
N GLU A 583 -18.15 -15.66 7.69
CA GLU A 583 -18.59 -15.78 6.29
C GLU A 583 -18.21 -14.53 5.47
N LYS A 584 -17.74 -14.78 4.23
CA LYS A 584 -17.29 -13.75 3.28
C LYS A 584 -18.44 -13.00 2.64
#